data_de54c915bb287d596cb7413c6b3c3186
#
_entry.id   de54c915bb287d596cb7413c6b3c3186
#
_cell.length_a   1.000
_cell.length_b   1.000
_cell.length_c   1.000
_cell.angle_alpha   90.00
_cell.angle_beta   90.00
_cell.angle_gamma   90.00
#
_symmetry.space_group_name_H-M   'P 1'
#
loop_
_entity.id
_entity.type
_entity.pdbx_description
1 polymer ?
#
loop_
_entity_poly.entity_id
_entity_poly.type
_entity_poly.pdbx_seq_one_letter_code
_entity_poly.pdbx_strand_id
1 'polypeptide(L)'
;SSDLPGENETPIDSDGEVSRNEWIQWAESSWGDIRETDTLNVRGTKGDGDTKHICPLQLDVIKRSIQLWSDKGDVVLSPFAGIGSEGVGALEMGRKFVGIELKETYFNHARKFLRVAEANARNTTATLFGDDDDA
;
A
#
# COMPACT_ATOMS: atom_id res chain seq x y z
N SER A 1 40.61 -9.04 12.15
CA SER A 1 40.07 -7.98 11.31
C SER A 1 38.67 -8.39 10.92
N SER A 2 37.67 -7.82 11.58
CA SER A 2 36.25 -8.05 11.28
C SER A 2 35.83 -7.05 10.22
N ASP A 3 35.84 -7.46 8.96
CA ASP A 3 35.21 -6.71 7.92
C ASP A 3 33.68 -6.87 8.10
N LEU A 4 33.10 -5.93 8.81
CA LEU A 4 31.66 -5.75 8.75
C LEU A 4 31.31 -5.33 7.30
N PRO A 5 30.30 -5.91 6.68
CA PRO A 5 29.85 -5.47 5.36
C PRO A 5 29.64 -3.95 5.38
N GLY A 6 30.10 -3.29 4.33
CA GLY A 6 30.08 -1.83 4.23
C GLY A 6 28.68 -1.28 4.43
N GLU A 7 28.59 -0.08 5.00
CA GLU A 7 27.34 0.60 5.40
C GLU A 7 26.33 0.83 4.26
N ASN A 8 26.62 0.37 3.03
CA ASN A 8 25.82 0.58 1.83
C ASN A 8 25.29 -0.71 1.17
N GLU A 9 25.54 -1.89 1.76
CA GLU A 9 24.96 -3.10 1.19
C GLU A 9 23.53 -3.32 1.71
N THR A 10 22.56 -3.25 0.81
CA THR A 10 21.16 -3.59 1.12
C THR A 10 21.02 -5.11 1.17
N PRO A 11 20.46 -5.69 2.24
CA PRO A 11 20.28 -7.14 2.34
C PRO A 11 19.16 -7.67 1.42
N ILE A 12 18.36 -6.79 0.86
CA ILE A 12 17.36 -7.11 -0.14
C ILE A 12 17.71 -6.32 -1.37
N ASP A 13 17.87 -7.11 -2.50
CA ASP A 13 18.30 -6.77 -3.61
C ASP A 13 17.93 -5.74 -4.42
N SER A 14 18.67 -5.56 -5.22
CA SER A 14 18.91 -5.07 -6.56
C SER A 14 18.08 -3.91 -7.07
N ASP A 15 16.83 -3.77 -6.76
CA ASP A 15 15.99 -2.70 -7.31
C ASP A 15 15.77 -1.51 -6.38
N GLY A 16 16.47 -1.47 -5.23
CA GLY A 16 16.46 -0.31 -4.33
C GLY A 16 15.12 -0.01 -3.66
N GLU A 17 14.21 -0.97 -3.60
CA GLU A 17 12.89 -0.76 -3.05
C GLU A 17 12.86 -0.60 -1.53
N VAL A 18 13.75 -1.30 -0.80
CA VAL A 18 13.88 -1.18 0.65
C VAL A 18 15.33 -0.96 1.02
N SER A 19 15.62 0.17 1.63
CA SER A 19 16.97 0.44 2.14
C SER A 19 17.31 -0.47 3.33
N ARG A 20 18.60 -0.66 3.60
CA ARG A 20 19.06 -1.43 4.76
C ARG A 20 18.49 -0.89 6.08
N ASN A 21 18.39 0.43 6.22
CA ASN A 21 17.86 1.04 7.43
C ASN A 21 16.37 0.78 7.60
N GLU A 22 15.61 0.90 6.52
CA GLU A 22 14.18 0.54 6.52
C GLU A 22 13.99 -0.94 6.82
N TRP A 23 14.81 -1.81 6.23
CA TRP A 23 14.76 -3.24 6.52
C TRP A 23 14.97 -3.54 8.00
N ILE A 24 16.01 -2.97 8.61
CA ILE A 24 16.31 -3.16 10.05
C ILE A 24 15.13 -2.67 10.89
N GLN A 25 14.58 -1.50 10.59
CA GLN A 25 13.44 -0.93 11.30
C GLN A 25 12.17 -1.77 11.14
N TRP A 26 11.93 -2.29 9.93
CA TRP A 26 10.70 -3.04 9.64
C TRP A 26 10.79 -4.52 10.02
N ALA A 27 12.00 -5.04 10.23
CA ALA A 27 12.22 -6.39 10.75
C ALA A 27 12.03 -6.49 12.28
N GLU A 28 11.83 -5.37 12.97
CA GLU A 28 11.53 -5.39 14.40
C GLU A 28 10.15 -5.99 14.69
N SER A 29 10.02 -6.57 15.88
CA SER A 29 8.78 -7.24 16.31
C SER A 29 7.61 -6.28 16.57
N SER A 30 7.88 -4.98 16.65
CA SER A 30 6.85 -3.95 16.89
C SER A 30 7.21 -2.66 16.14
N TRP A 31 6.20 -2.06 15.52
CA TRP A 31 6.33 -0.79 14.81
C TRP A 31 5.69 0.33 15.63
N GLY A 32 6.50 1.16 16.26
CA GLY A 32 6.04 2.27 17.12
C GLY A 32 5.81 3.58 16.39
N ASP A 33 6.14 3.66 15.11
CA ASP A 33 6.08 4.86 14.26
C ASP A 33 4.83 4.93 13.38
N ILE A 34 3.93 3.95 13.46
CA ILE A 34 2.66 3.94 12.72
C ILE A 34 1.69 4.96 13.31
N ARG A 35 1.16 5.82 12.47
CA ARG A 35 0.14 6.81 12.86
C ARG A 35 -1.24 6.15 12.88
N GLU A 36 -1.93 6.19 14.03
CA GLU A 36 -3.28 5.64 14.19
C GLU A 36 -4.30 6.21 13.20
N THR A 37 -4.12 7.46 12.80
CA THR A 37 -5.04 8.19 11.92
C THR A 37 -4.78 7.98 10.44
N ASP A 38 -3.72 7.27 10.06
CA ASP A 38 -3.36 6.99 8.66
C ASP A 38 -4.21 5.85 8.09
N THR A 39 -5.50 6.11 7.95
CA THR A 39 -6.50 5.15 7.46
C THR A 39 -7.32 5.77 6.33
N LEU A 40 -7.98 4.92 5.53
CA LEU A 40 -8.95 5.43 4.56
C LEU A 40 -10.06 6.20 5.25
N ASN A 41 -10.36 7.40 4.75
CA ASN A 41 -11.36 8.27 5.34
C ASN A 41 -12.79 7.84 4.93
N VAL A 42 -13.50 7.22 5.84
CA VAL A 42 -14.91 6.82 5.67
C VAL A 42 -15.93 7.89 6.04
N ARG A 43 -15.49 9.09 6.48
CA ARG A 43 -16.41 10.16 6.93
C ARG A 43 -17.34 10.68 5.83
N GLY A 44 -17.03 10.46 4.55
CA GLY A 44 -17.88 10.82 3.40
C GLY A 44 -19.04 9.87 3.16
N THR A 45 -19.14 8.76 3.89
CA THR A 45 -20.18 7.73 3.73
C THR A 45 -21.34 7.92 4.70
N LYS A 46 -21.66 9.19 5.05
CA LYS A 46 -22.80 9.50 5.92
C LYS A 46 -24.10 9.04 5.28
N GLY A 47 -24.66 7.97 5.77
CA GLY A 47 -25.97 7.47 5.34
C GLY A 47 -26.34 6.11 5.91
N ASP A 48 -25.42 5.30 6.31
CA ASP A 48 -25.69 3.96 6.83
C ASP A 48 -25.22 3.81 8.29
N GLY A 49 -26.11 3.44 9.18
CA GLY A 49 -25.82 3.23 10.61
C GLY A 49 -24.73 2.18 10.88
N ASP A 50 -24.31 1.49 9.85
CA ASP A 50 -23.34 0.41 9.86
C ASP A 50 -21.88 0.86 9.71
N THR A 51 -21.65 2.11 9.33
CA THR A 51 -20.29 2.68 9.20
C THR A 51 -19.57 2.86 10.54
N LYS A 52 -20.28 2.76 11.66
CA LYS A 52 -19.71 2.85 13.01
C LYS A 52 -18.77 1.70 13.36
N HIS A 53 -18.84 0.59 12.65
CA HIS A 53 -18.04 -0.62 12.89
C HIS A 53 -16.88 -0.80 11.92
N ILE A 54 -16.66 0.15 11.00
CA ILE A 54 -15.51 0.09 10.10
C ILE A 54 -14.27 0.56 10.86
N CYS A 55 -13.35 -0.34 11.08
CA CYS A 55 -12.00 -0.07 11.59
C CYS A 55 -10.99 -0.38 10.49
N PRO A 56 -10.72 0.57 9.58
CA PRO A 56 -9.74 0.33 8.52
C PRO A 56 -8.33 0.20 9.13
N LEU A 57 -7.55 -0.73 8.59
CA LEU A 57 -6.14 -0.87 8.96
C LEU A 57 -5.36 0.35 8.46
N GLN A 58 -4.32 0.73 9.20
CA GLN A 58 -3.44 1.82 8.83
C GLN A 58 -2.71 1.54 7.51
N LEU A 59 -2.67 2.53 6.64
CA LEU A 59 -2.07 2.38 5.31
C LEU A 59 -0.56 2.11 5.38
N ASP A 60 0.14 2.68 6.36
CA ASP A 60 1.57 2.41 6.56
C ASP A 60 1.83 0.93 6.89
N VAL A 61 1.00 0.28 7.71
CA VAL A 61 1.10 -1.16 8.02
C VAL A 61 0.93 -1.98 6.74
N ILE A 62 -0.10 -1.63 5.95
CA ILE A 62 -0.40 -2.31 4.69
C ILE A 62 0.76 -2.16 3.70
N LYS A 63 1.25 -0.94 3.50
CA LYS A 63 2.33 -0.65 2.55
C LYS A 63 3.62 -1.35 2.91
N ARG A 64 4.04 -1.32 4.19
CA ARG A 64 5.21 -2.06 4.66
C ARG A 64 5.08 -3.55 4.42
N SER A 65 3.94 -4.13 4.75
CA SER A 65 3.69 -5.55 4.53
C SER A 65 3.76 -5.91 3.04
N ILE A 66 3.15 -5.10 2.17
CA ILE A 66 3.20 -5.31 0.72
C ILE A 66 4.64 -5.21 0.20
N GLN A 67 5.41 -4.22 0.65
CA GLN A 67 6.77 -4.00 0.21
C GLN A 67 7.73 -5.11 0.67
N LEU A 68 7.56 -5.61 1.89
CA LEU A 68 8.39 -6.69 2.43
C LEU A 68 8.12 -8.06 1.78
N TRP A 69 6.92 -8.29 1.27
CA TRP A 69 6.47 -9.63 0.86
C TRP A 69 6.01 -9.72 -0.59
N SER A 70 6.20 -8.69 -1.41
CA SER A 70 5.85 -8.71 -2.83
C SER A 70 6.72 -7.77 -3.65
N ASP A 71 6.81 -8.05 -4.96
CA ASP A 71 7.49 -7.22 -5.94
C ASP A 71 6.50 -6.36 -6.74
N LYS A 72 6.98 -5.31 -7.43
CA LYS A 72 6.16 -4.52 -8.35
C LYS A 72 5.57 -5.41 -9.44
N GLY A 73 4.31 -5.23 -9.73
CA GLY A 73 3.57 -6.04 -10.69
C GLY A 73 2.92 -7.30 -10.13
N ASP A 74 3.28 -7.71 -8.92
CA ASP A 74 2.66 -8.84 -8.24
C ASP A 74 1.18 -8.61 -7.93
N VAL A 75 0.49 -9.70 -7.62
CA VAL A 75 -0.93 -9.68 -7.25
C VAL A 75 -1.09 -9.82 -5.75
N VAL A 76 -1.65 -8.81 -5.11
CA VAL A 76 -2.06 -8.85 -3.71
C VAL A 76 -3.50 -9.34 -3.64
N LEU A 77 -3.73 -10.42 -2.89
CA LEU A 77 -5.05 -10.99 -2.66
C LEU A 77 -5.53 -10.70 -1.25
N SER A 78 -6.70 -10.09 -1.11
CA SER A 78 -7.39 -9.95 0.18
C SER A 78 -8.73 -10.71 0.14
N PRO A 79 -8.88 -11.80 0.92
CA PRO A 79 -10.16 -12.52 1.01
C PRO A 79 -11.21 -11.79 1.86
N PHE A 80 -10.83 -10.73 2.55
CA PHE A 80 -11.68 -9.89 3.40
C PHE A 80 -11.41 -8.41 3.12
N ALA A 81 -11.66 -7.98 1.89
CA ALA A 81 -11.23 -6.68 1.38
C ALA A 81 -11.84 -5.46 2.11
N GLY A 82 -12.98 -5.63 2.78
CA GLY A 82 -13.63 -4.55 3.50
C GLY A 82 -13.89 -3.33 2.59
N ILE A 83 -13.40 -2.18 3.00
CA ILE A 83 -13.47 -0.94 2.21
C ILE A 83 -12.30 -0.77 1.22
N GLY A 84 -11.41 -1.77 1.12
CA GLY A 84 -10.36 -1.82 0.11
C GLY A 84 -9.02 -1.18 0.50
N SER A 85 -8.70 -1.06 1.79
CA SER A 85 -7.46 -0.45 2.26
C SER A 85 -6.22 -1.13 1.69
N GLU A 86 -6.19 -2.48 1.69
CA GLU A 86 -5.09 -3.26 1.10
C GLU A 86 -4.96 -3.03 -0.40
N GLY A 87 -6.10 -2.89 -1.07
CA GLY A 87 -6.12 -2.63 -2.51
C GLY A 87 -5.58 -1.25 -2.86
N VAL A 88 -5.94 -0.23 -2.07
CA VAL A 88 -5.38 1.13 -2.25
C VAL A 88 -3.86 1.09 -2.05
N GLY A 89 -3.37 0.48 -0.97
CA GLY A 89 -1.94 0.33 -0.73
C GLY A 89 -1.23 -0.43 -1.86
N ALA A 90 -1.81 -1.53 -2.34
CA ALA A 90 -1.25 -2.31 -3.44
C ALA A 90 -1.13 -1.49 -4.74
N LEU A 91 -2.17 -0.78 -5.13
CA LEU A 91 -2.18 0.03 -6.35
C LEU A 91 -1.20 1.21 -6.28
N GLU A 92 -1.14 1.91 -5.13
CA GLU A 92 -0.20 3.01 -4.91
C GLU A 92 1.25 2.56 -4.98
N MET A 93 1.53 1.30 -4.67
CA MET A 93 2.87 0.72 -4.70
C MET A 93 3.17 -0.07 -5.98
N GLY A 94 2.34 0.04 -7.01
CA GLY A 94 2.54 -0.60 -8.31
C GLY A 94 2.27 -2.10 -8.34
N ARG A 95 1.50 -2.63 -7.36
CA ARG A 95 1.01 -4.01 -7.37
C ARG A 95 -0.39 -4.05 -7.97
N LYS A 96 -0.84 -5.25 -8.35
CA LYS A 96 -2.22 -5.53 -8.74
C LYS A 96 -3.01 -5.97 -7.51
N PHE A 97 -4.34 -5.82 -7.55
CA PHE A 97 -5.17 -6.20 -6.42
C PHE A 97 -6.36 -7.06 -6.83
N VAL A 98 -6.61 -8.09 -6.04
CA VAL A 98 -7.82 -8.90 -6.10
C VAL A 98 -8.42 -8.94 -4.70
N GLY A 99 -9.64 -8.45 -4.54
CA GLY A 99 -10.34 -8.42 -3.26
C GLY A 99 -11.66 -9.16 -3.31
N ILE A 100 -12.00 -9.84 -2.22
CA ILE A 100 -13.30 -10.48 -2.00
C ILE A 100 -13.97 -9.78 -0.83
N GLU A 101 -15.20 -9.32 -1.03
CA GLU A 101 -16.02 -8.69 0.00
C GLU A 101 -17.48 -9.10 -0.17
N LEU A 102 -18.07 -9.66 0.88
CA LEU A 102 -19.46 -10.14 0.84
C LEU A 102 -20.47 -9.04 1.14
N LYS A 103 -20.08 -8.00 1.89
CA LYS A 103 -20.98 -6.93 2.25
C LYS A 103 -21.04 -5.89 1.13
N GLU A 104 -22.19 -5.78 0.50
CA GLU A 104 -22.40 -4.92 -0.68
C GLU A 104 -22.03 -3.45 -0.42
N THR A 105 -22.35 -2.91 0.77
CA THR A 105 -22.01 -1.53 1.13
C THR A 105 -20.51 -1.34 1.17
N TYR A 106 -19.73 -2.26 1.76
CA TYR A 106 -18.26 -2.20 1.81
C TYR A 106 -17.66 -2.39 0.43
N PHE A 107 -18.16 -3.33 -0.34
CA PHE A 107 -17.76 -3.54 -1.73
C PHE A 107 -17.91 -2.26 -2.58
N ASN A 108 -19.04 -1.56 -2.42
CA ASN A 108 -19.28 -0.31 -3.15
C ASN A 108 -18.32 0.82 -2.71
N HIS A 109 -17.93 0.87 -1.43
CA HIS A 109 -16.91 1.80 -0.95
C HIS A 109 -15.52 1.42 -1.50
N ALA A 110 -15.16 0.15 -1.43
CA ALA A 110 -13.90 -0.34 -1.98
C ALA A 110 -13.76 0.02 -3.46
N ARG A 111 -14.78 -0.20 -4.27
CA ARG A 111 -14.76 0.18 -5.69
C ARG A 111 -14.48 1.66 -5.94
N LYS A 112 -15.00 2.55 -5.09
CA LYS A 112 -14.75 4.00 -5.22
C LYS A 112 -13.29 4.33 -4.89
N PHE A 113 -12.77 3.82 -3.78
CA PHE A 113 -11.39 4.05 -3.37
C PHE A 113 -10.39 3.47 -4.38
N LEU A 114 -10.62 2.25 -4.85
CA LEU A 114 -9.74 1.59 -5.81
C LEU A 114 -9.69 2.32 -7.15
N ARG A 115 -10.82 2.84 -7.65
CA ARG A 115 -10.84 3.64 -8.88
C ARG A 115 -10.01 4.91 -8.76
N VAL A 116 -10.07 5.58 -7.62
CA VAL A 116 -9.25 6.78 -7.37
C VAL A 116 -7.77 6.41 -7.29
N ALA A 117 -7.43 5.36 -6.56
CA ALA A 117 -6.05 4.89 -6.45
C ALA A 117 -5.47 4.46 -7.80
N GLU A 118 -6.24 3.75 -8.62
CA GLU A 118 -5.85 3.34 -9.97
C GLU A 118 -5.61 4.56 -10.90
N ALA A 119 -6.49 5.54 -10.87
CA ALA A 119 -6.33 6.75 -11.66
C ALA A 119 -5.07 7.54 -11.26
N ASN A 120 -4.81 7.66 -9.95
CA ASN A 120 -3.61 8.33 -9.43
C ASN A 120 -2.33 7.58 -9.84
N ALA A 121 -2.31 6.25 -9.74
CA ALA A 121 -1.17 5.44 -10.13
C ALA A 121 -0.85 5.58 -11.63
N ARG A 122 -1.87 5.60 -12.50
CA ARG A 122 -1.70 5.83 -13.94
C ARG A 122 -1.15 7.22 -14.25
N ASN A 123 -1.64 8.25 -13.58
CA ASN A 123 -1.17 9.63 -13.79
C ASN A 123 0.28 9.80 -13.36
N THR A 124 0.69 9.19 -12.25
CA THR A 124 2.08 9.20 -11.78
C THR A 124 3.00 8.55 -12.82
N THR A 125 2.60 7.43 -13.40
CA THR A 125 3.37 6.74 -14.43
C THR A 125 3.47 7.60 -15.70
N ALA A 126 2.39 8.23 -16.13
CA ALA A 126 2.39 9.11 -17.34
C ALA A 126 3.33 10.31 -17.17
N THR A 127 3.37 10.92 -15.97
CA THR A 127 4.26 12.07 -15.70
C THR A 127 5.74 11.68 -15.69
N LEU A 128 6.06 10.44 -15.28
CA LEU A 128 7.46 9.96 -15.25
C LEU A 128 8.02 9.61 -16.63
N PHE A 129 7.15 9.32 -17.61
CA PHE A 129 7.57 8.89 -18.96
C PHE A 129 7.11 9.84 -20.09
N GLY A 130 6.53 11.00 -19.75
CA GLY A 130 5.85 11.88 -20.69
C GLY A 130 6.62 13.09 -21.24
N ASP A 131 7.86 13.34 -20.86
CA ASP A 131 8.58 14.59 -21.21
C ASP A 131 9.82 14.40 -22.10
N ASP A 132 9.94 13.32 -22.87
CA ASP A 132 11.08 13.12 -23.78
C ASP A 132 10.76 13.27 -25.29
N ASP A 133 9.64 13.88 -25.66
CA ASP A 133 9.31 14.11 -27.07
C ASP A 133 9.07 15.60 -27.39
N ASP A 134 10.03 16.47 -27.04
CA ASP A 134 10.15 17.80 -27.69
C ASP A 134 11.62 18.22 -27.75
N ALA A 135 12.28 17.69 -28.74
CA ALA A 135 13.54 18.26 -29.22
C ALA A 135 13.59 18.18 -30.74
#